data_38cfc74ee0576ef44cba46ad43910265
#
_entry.id   38cfc74ee0576ef44cba46ad43910265
#
_cell.length_a   1.000
_cell.length_b   1.000
_cell.length_c   1.000
_cell.angle_alpha   90.00
_cell.angle_beta   90.00
_cell.angle_gamma   90.00
#
_symmetry.space_group_name_H-M   'P 1'
#
loop_
_entity.id
_entity.type
_entity.pdbx_description
1 polymer ?
#
loop_
_entity_poly.entity_id
_entity_poly.type
_entity_poly.pdbx_seq_one_letter_code
_entity_poly.pdbx_strand_id
1 'polypeptide(L)'
;ELKKALADPAHIDDMWLGRGFAWGQTQTQRASELLARDWHKVYLDALGIVYPLRYFREHWLSCLVNPFAAYHHYKEIGKRICQEQGAKWLHGLGDSEEDLFQPLGHTEGHTLIVGTTGSGKTRCFDLLISQAVLRNETVFIIDPKGDADLRDKARRACEALGQASRFVSFHPAFPQESIRINPLANFTRYTEIADRIASLLPSQKDSDPFKSFGFGALNAVCYAVTLCNRQPTIRNLKHYLSGTGNGAFAPLVVEALTEFFRQRAPEVMVEVKRLAGKFMDDPEKHSRELIKLYHSLGSADSD
;
A
#
# COMPACT_ATOMS: atom_id res chain seq x y z
N GLU A 1 -11.64 22.33 7.46
CA GLU A 1 -11.69 22.68 6.03
C GLU A 1 -12.05 21.47 5.18
N LEU A 2 -11.26 20.37 5.19
CA LEU A 2 -11.51 19.18 4.36
C LEU A 2 -12.93 18.61 4.49
N LYS A 3 -13.45 18.42 5.73
CA LYS A 3 -14.84 17.95 5.93
C LYS A 3 -15.88 18.91 5.36
N LYS A 4 -15.60 20.21 5.39
CA LYS A 4 -16.50 21.23 4.83
C LYS A 4 -16.48 21.19 3.30
N ALA A 5 -15.30 21.06 2.70
CA ALA A 5 -15.15 20.92 1.25
C ALA A 5 -15.84 19.66 0.70
N LEU A 6 -15.68 18.52 1.41
CA LEU A 6 -16.32 17.25 1.02
C LEU A 6 -17.83 17.19 1.31
N ALA A 7 -18.36 18.08 2.13
CA ALA A 7 -19.80 18.15 2.43
C ALA A 7 -20.60 18.97 1.41
N ASP A 8 -19.94 19.66 0.49
CA ASP A 8 -20.60 20.43 -0.56
C ASP A 8 -21.15 19.49 -1.64
N PRO A 9 -22.47 19.45 -1.85
CA PRO A 9 -23.07 18.58 -2.88
C PRO A 9 -22.58 18.86 -4.29
N ALA A 10 -22.12 20.08 -4.57
CA ALA A 10 -21.57 20.46 -5.88
C ALA A 10 -20.26 19.74 -6.21
N HIS A 11 -19.54 19.24 -5.20
CA HIS A 11 -18.24 18.63 -5.30
C HIS A 11 -18.18 17.19 -4.77
N ILE A 12 -19.31 16.49 -4.79
CA ILE A 12 -19.41 15.10 -4.27
C ILE A 12 -18.51 14.12 -5.03
N ASP A 13 -18.36 14.36 -6.35
CA ASP A 13 -17.53 13.54 -7.25
C ASP A 13 -16.17 14.18 -7.53
N ASP A 14 -15.77 15.14 -6.70
CA ASP A 14 -14.50 15.84 -6.84
C ASP A 14 -13.56 15.54 -5.67
N MET A 15 -12.27 15.64 -5.96
CA MET A 15 -11.19 15.61 -4.99
C MET A 15 -10.74 17.05 -4.69
N TRP A 16 -10.78 17.44 -3.44
CA TRP A 16 -10.24 18.73 -3.02
C TRP A 16 -8.71 18.71 -3.02
N LEU A 17 -8.09 19.62 -3.73
CA LEU A 17 -6.63 19.73 -3.83
C LEU A 17 -6.03 20.71 -2.82
N GLY A 18 -6.86 21.49 -2.17
CA GLY A 18 -6.44 22.57 -1.29
C GLY A 18 -6.90 23.93 -1.81
N ARG A 19 -6.29 24.99 -1.27
CA ARG A 19 -6.52 26.34 -1.75
C ARG A 19 -5.41 26.78 -2.66
N GLY A 20 -5.76 27.49 -3.71
CA GLY A 20 -4.82 27.95 -4.70
C GLY A 20 -5.45 28.93 -5.68
N PHE A 21 -4.77 29.19 -6.76
CA PHE A 21 -5.21 30.09 -7.83
C PHE A 21 -4.82 29.52 -9.19
N ALA A 22 -5.51 29.96 -10.23
CA ALA A 22 -5.17 29.58 -11.59
C ALA A 22 -3.80 30.19 -11.99
N TRP A 23 -2.87 29.35 -12.44
CA TRP A 23 -1.55 29.78 -12.88
C TRP A 23 -1.60 30.19 -14.35
N GLY A 24 -1.36 31.45 -14.63
CA GLY A 24 -1.32 32.00 -15.97
C GLY A 24 -0.03 32.77 -16.25
N GLN A 25 -0.02 33.53 -17.35
CA GLN A 25 1.12 34.31 -17.77
C GLN A 25 1.52 35.39 -16.73
N THR A 26 0.54 36.03 -16.11
CA THR A 26 0.76 37.05 -15.08
C THR A 26 1.47 36.49 -13.86
N GLN A 27 1.06 35.31 -13.39
CA GLN A 27 1.68 34.63 -12.25
C GLN A 27 3.11 34.20 -12.59
N THR A 28 3.32 33.69 -13.80
CA THR A 28 4.65 33.32 -14.32
C THR A 28 5.59 34.51 -14.33
N GLN A 29 5.13 35.67 -14.84
CA GLN A 29 5.92 36.89 -14.85
C GLN A 29 6.24 37.37 -13.44
N ARG A 30 5.25 37.44 -12.57
CA ARG A 30 5.44 37.81 -11.15
C ARG A 30 6.44 36.90 -10.43
N ALA A 31 6.33 35.57 -10.66
CA ALA A 31 7.26 34.58 -10.11
C ALA A 31 8.69 34.80 -10.63
N SER A 32 8.85 35.02 -11.94
CA SER A 32 10.15 35.29 -12.56
C SER A 32 10.80 36.55 -11.99
N GLU A 33 10.05 37.63 -11.81
CA GLU A 33 10.55 38.87 -11.24
C GLU A 33 10.98 38.71 -9.77
N LEU A 34 10.20 37.97 -8.98
CA LEU A 34 10.53 37.68 -7.57
C LEU A 34 11.79 36.83 -7.44
N LEU A 35 11.93 35.80 -8.28
CA LEU A 35 13.08 34.87 -8.23
C LEU A 35 14.35 35.52 -8.81
N ALA A 36 14.26 36.29 -9.88
CA ALA A 36 15.41 36.91 -10.53
C ALA A 36 16.14 37.96 -9.65
N ARG A 37 15.42 38.60 -8.74
CA ARG A 37 15.95 39.66 -7.88
C ARG A 37 16.10 39.24 -6.41
N ASP A 38 16.01 37.95 -6.10
CA ASP A 38 15.99 37.44 -4.73
C ASP A 38 14.91 38.08 -3.82
N TRP A 39 13.93 38.74 -4.42
CA TRP A 39 12.87 39.41 -3.68
C TRP A 39 11.99 38.43 -2.89
N HIS A 40 12.00 37.17 -3.25
CA HIS A 40 11.36 36.13 -2.45
C HIS A 40 11.90 36.05 -1.01
N LYS A 41 13.19 36.40 -0.81
CA LYS A 41 13.81 36.49 0.54
C LYS A 41 13.34 37.76 1.25
N VAL A 42 13.37 38.89 0.56
CA VAL A 42 12.92 40.19 1.08
C VAL A 42 11.40 40.20 1.30
N TYR A 43 10.62 39.55 0.43
CA TYR A 43 9.16 39.45 0.55
C TYR A 43 8.74 38.69 1.79
N LEU A 44 9.48 37.66 2.20
CA LEU A 44 9.24 36.93 3.44
C LEU A 44 9.53 37.77 4.67
N ASP A 45 10.59 38.57 4.66
CA ASP A 45 10.96 39.47 5.76
C ASP A 45 10.08 40.74 5.80
N ALA A 46 9.61 41.19 4.63
CA ALA A 46 8.78 42.38 4.47
C ALA A 46 7.27 42.10 4.41
N LEU A 47 6.81 40.85 4.61
CA LEU A 47 5.38 40.51 4.65
C LEU A 47 4.61 41.37 5.67
N GLY A 48 5.29 41.84 6.72
CA GLY A 48 4.73 42.77 7.67
C GLY A 48 4.47 44.19 7.12
N ILE A 49 5.10 44.57 6.01
CA ILE A 49 5.01 45.93 5.43
C ILE A 49 4.41 45.92 4.03
N VAL A 50 4.85 45.02 3.16
CA VAL A 50 4.44 45.00 1.74
C VAL A 50 3.00 44.50 1.57
N TYR A 51 2.59 43.53 2.34
CA TYR A 51 1.23 43.00 2.27
C TYR A 51 0.16 44.01 2.71
N PRO A 52 0.33 44.77 3.80
CA PRO A 52 -0.61 45.83 4.14
C PRO A 52 -0.75 46.91 3.07
N LEU A 53 0.38 47.32 2.46
CA LEU A 53 0.36 48.32 1.39
C LEU A 53 -0.39 47.83 0.16
N ARG A 54 -0.21 46.56 -0.21
CA ARG A 54 -0.95 45.93 -1.31
C ARG A 54 -2.44 45.81 -0.97
N TYR A 55 -2.76 45.26 0.20
CA TYR A 55 -4.14 45.14 0.67
C TYR A 55 -4.83 46.50 0.75
N PHE A 56 -4.16 47.52 1.27
CA PHE A 56 -4.65 48.89 1.31
C PHE A 56 -4.90 49.46 -0.09
N ARG A 57 -4.00 49.23 -1.03
CA ARG A 57 -4.15 49.70 -2.43
C ARG A 57 -5.37 49.04 -3.08
N GLU A 58 -5.58 47.77 -2.87
CA GLU A 58 -6.66 47.03 -3.51
C GLU A 58 -8.03 47.22 -2.81
N HIS A 59 -8.03 47.51 -1.52
CA HIS A 59 -9.22 47.63 -0.69
C HIS A 59 -9.31 48.98 0.04
N TRP A 60 -8.79 50.02 -0.53
CA TRP A 60 -8.68 51.33 0.10
C TRP A 60 -10.02 51.88 0.61
N LEU A 61 -11.11 51.70 -0.16
CA LEU A 61 -12.46 52.09 0.25
C LEU A 61 -12.94 51.35 1.52
N SER A 62 -12.71 50.04 1.57
CA SER A 62 -13.07 49.24 2.74
C SER A 62 -12.21 49.60 3.96
N CYS A 63 -10.94 49.93 3.76
CA CYS A 63 -10.04 50.39 4.82
C CYS A 63 -10.45 51.74 5.39
N LEU A 64 -10.98 52.66 4.57
CA LEU A 64 -11.48 53.95 5.00
C LEU A 64 -12.81 53.84 5.74
N VAL A 65 -13.71 52.95 5.30
CA VAL A 65 -15.06 52.79 5.92
C VAL A 65 -14.95 52.05 7.26
N ASN A 66 -14.08 51.04 7.36
CA ASN A 66 -13.89 50.29 8.61
C ASN A 66 -12.43 49.85 8.80
N PRO A 67 -11.58 50.74 9.34
CA PRO A 67 -10.15 50.43 9.49
C PRO A 67 -9.88 49.31 10.51
N PHE A 68 -10.73 49.12 11.50
CA PHE A 68 -10.59 48.03 12.46
C PHE A 68 -10.85 46.65 11.86
N ALA A 69 -11.88 46.53 11.03
CA ALA A 69 -12.16 45.28 10.33
C ALA A 69 -11.05 44.94 9.33
N ALA A 70 -10.55 45.95 8.59
CA ALA A 70 -9.44 45.79 7.67
C ALA A 70 -8.15 45.36 8.38
N TYR A 71 -7.83 45.94 9.53
CA TYR A 71 -6.67 45.56 10.36
C TYR A 71 -6.82 44.15 10.94
N HIS A 72 -8.00 43.77 11.40
CA HIS A 72 -8.25 42.43 11.95
C HIS A 72 -8.12 41.37 10.86
N HIS A 73 -8.71 41.61 9.70
CA HIS A 73 -8.60 40.73 8.53
C HIS A 73 -7.13 40.57 8.06
N TYR A 74 -6.41 41.68 7.96
CA TYR A 74 -4.98 41.66 7.67
C TYR A 74 -4.18 40.81 8.67
N LYS A 75 -4.42 40.98 9.97
CA LYS A 75 -3.73 40.24 11.03
C LYS A 75 -4.03 38.73 10.98
N GLU A 76 -5.26 38.37 10.64
CA GLU A 76 -5.66 36.98 10.44
C GLU A 76 -4.97 36.34 9.25
N ILE A 77 -4.94 37.01 8.10
CA ILE A 77 -4.25 36.54 6.89
C ILE A 77 -2.75 36.42 7.14
N GLY A 78 -2.13 37.41 7.77
CA GLY A 78 -0.71 37.37 8.14
C GLY A 78 -0.37 36.20 9.05
N LYS A 79 -1.17 35.92 10.07
CA LYS A 79 -1.03 34.75 10.94
C LYS A 79 -1.14 33.45 10.14
N ARG A 80 -2.07 33.34 9.22
CA ARG A 80 -2.30 32.17 8.39
C ARG A 80 -1.10 31.89 7.50
N ILE A 81 -0.61 32.89 6.77
CA ILE A 81 0.58 32.78 5.91
C ILE A 81 1.82 32.40 6.71
N CYS A 82 1.99 32.96 7.92
CA CYS A 82 3.12 32.63 8.78
C CYS A 82 3.08 31.21 9.37
N GLN A 83 1.90 30.61 9.48
CA GLN A 83 1.72 29.24 9.97
C GLN A 83 1.88 28.19 8.87
N GLU A 84 1.77 28.56 7.61
CA GLU A 84 1.91 27.63 6.50
C GLU A 84 3.39 27.27 6.25
N GLN A 85 3.62 25.98 6.03
CA GLN A 85 4.92 25.45 5.61
C GLN A 85 5.02 25.50 4.09
N GLY A 86 6.25 25.67 3.57
CA GLY A 86 6.49 25.67 2.13
C GLY A 86 7.01 27.01 1.61
N ALA A 87 6.82 27.26 0.32
CA ALA A 87 7.27 28.49 -0.36
C ALA A 87 6.24 29.61 -0.18
N LYS A 88 6.32 30.34 0.93
CA LYS A 88 5.34 31.37 1.33
C LYS A 88 5.11 32.46 0.26
N TRP A 89 6.11 32.73 -0.57
CA TRP A 89 6.02 33.72 -1.65
C TRP A 89 5.00 33.33 -2.74
N LEU A 90 4.66 32.02 -2.86
CA LEU A 90 3.64 31.55 -3.79
C LEU A 90 2.25 32.12 -3.46
N HIS A 91 1.92 32.28 -2.17
CA HIS A 91 0.63 32.81 -1.72
C HIS A 91 0.38 34.28 -2.12
N GLY A 92 1.40 34.97 -2.61
CA GLY A 92 1.28 36.34 -3.06
C GLY A 92 1.19 36.54 -4.57
N LEU A 93 1.29 35.47 -5.35
CA LEU A 93 1.28 35.55 -6.82
C LEU A 93 -0.11 35.69 -7.42
N GLY A 94 -1.11 35.04 -6.83
CA GLY A 94 -2.51 35.15 -7.21
C GLY A 94 -3.20 36.34 -6.56
N ASP A 95 -4.24 36.84 -7.20
CA ASP A 95 -5.05 37.95 -6.64
C ASP A 95 -6.01 37.44 -5.55
N SER A 96 -6.50 36.22 -5.68
CA SER A 96 -7.29 35.49 -4.68
C SER A 96 -6.94 34.02 -4.68
N GLU A 97 -7.12 33.35 -3.56
CA GLU A 97 -7.02 31.90 -3.45
C GLU A 97 -8.40 31.31 -3.21
N GLU A 98 -8.75 30.33 -4.03
CA GLU A 98 -10.02 29.60 -4.01
C GLU A 98 -9.80 28.14 -3.67
N ASP A 99 -10.85 27.42 -3.28
CA ASP A 99 -10.80 25.99 -3.13
C ASP A 99 -10.69 25.34 -4.51
N LEU A 100 -9.67 24.51 -4.70
CA LEU A 100 -9.41 23.83 -5.97
C LEU A 100 -9.88 22.40 -5.90
N PHE A 101 -10.64 22.00 -6.90
CA PHE A 101 -11.18 20.65 -7.04
C PHE A 101 -10.73 20.00 -8.34
N GLN A 102 -10.62 18.69 -8.30
CA GLN A 102 -10.32 17.86 -9.46
C GLN A 102 -11.35 16.71 -9.51
N PRO A 103 -11.98 16.44 -10.66
CA PRO A 103 -12.87 15.31 -10.82
C PRO A 103 -12.23 13.99 -10.40
N LEU A 104 -12.94 13.16 -9.63
CA LEU A 104 -12.44 11.84 -9.18
C LEU A 104 -12.07 10.93 -10.35
N GLY A 105 -12.80 11.02 -11.48
CA GLY A 105 -12.48 10.26 -12.68
C GLY A 105 -11.03 10.47 -13.19
N HIS A 106 -10.40 11.60 -12.88
CA HIS A 106 -8.98 11.80 -13.20
C HIS A 106 -8.03 10.97 -12.33
N THR A 107 -8.50 10.42 -11.22
CA THR A 107 -7.71 9.56 -10.33
C THR A 107 -7.85 8.08 -10.63
N GLU A 108 -8.73 7.67 -11.55
CA GLU A 108 -8.89 6.28 -11.99
C GLU A 108 -7.62 5.73 -12.68
N GLY A 109 -6.79 6.63 -13.20
CA GLY A 109 -5.45 6.31 -13.69
C GLY A 109 -4.39 6.36 -12.59
N HIS A 110 -3.13 6.21 -13.00
CA HIS A 110 -1.98 6.31 -12.09
C HIS A 110 -1.59 7.78 -11.87
N THR A 111 -1.34 8.17 -10.62
CA THR A 111 -0.84 9.49 -10.26
C THR A 111 0.62 9.40 -9.82
N LEU A 112 1.52 10.10 -10.49
CA LEU A 112 2.93 10.21 -10.11
C LEU A 112 3.19 11.56 -9.44
N ILE A 113 3.66 11.53 -8.18
CA ILE A 113 4.04 12.72 -7.42
C ILE A 113 5.56 12.80 -7.31
N VAL A 114 6.16 13.77 -7.97
CA VAL A 114 7.62 13.97 -8.03
C VAL A 114 8.02 15.25 -7.30
N GLY A 115 9.15 15.21 -6.63
CA GLY A 115 9.69 16.38 -5.92
C GLY A 115 10.92 16.04 -5.09
N THR A 116 11.71 17.04 -4.74
CA THR A 116 12.86 16.91 -3.84
C THR A 116 12.43 16.62 -2.40
N THR A 117 13.37 16.30 -1.54
CA THR A 117 13.11 16.15 -0.10
C THR A 117 12.60 17.48 0.46
N GLY A 118 11.53 17.44 1.26
CA GLY A 118 10.92 18.65 1.83
C GLY A 118 9.94 19.39 0.92
N SER A 119 9.72 18.93 -0.33
CA SER A 119 8.80 19.59 -1.28
C SER A 119 7.30 19.40 -0.99
N GLY A 120 6.94 18.69 0.09
CA GLY A 120 5.55 18.48 0.45
C GLY A 120 4.88 17.24 -0.14
N LYS A 121 5.62 16.30 -0.76
CA LYS A 121 5.05 15.06 -1.32
C LYS A 121 4.19 14.29 -0.31
N THR A 122 4.71 14.09 0.90
CA THR A 122 3.97 13.40 1.97
C THR A 122 2.69 14.13 2.33
N ARG A 123 2.67 15.47 2.28
CA ARG A 123 1.46 16.26 2.54
C ARG A 123 0.40 16.06 1.46
N CYS A 124 0.82 15.91 0.21
CA CYS A 124 -0.10 15.54 -0.85
C CYS A 124 -0.72 14.15 -0.60
N PHE A 125 0.10 13.16 -0.23
CA PHE A 125 -0.41 11.82 0.14
C PHE A 125 -1.36 11.87 1.34
N ASP A 126 -1.04 12.65 2.39
CA ASP A 126 -1.93 12.84 3.55
C ASP A 126 -3.33 13.32 3.12
N LEU A 127 -3.36 14.28 2.21
CA LEU A 127 -4.61 14.84 1.70
C LEU A 127 -5.41 13.81 0.91
N LEU A 128 -4.77 13.08 -0.02
CA LEU A 128 -5.40 12.06 -0.84
C LEU A 128 -5.95 10.91 0.00
N ILE A 129 -5.13 10.36 0.90
CA ILE A 129 -5.48 9.24 1.78
C ILE A 129 -6.65 9.63 2.70
N SER A 130 -6.58 10.83 3.31
CA SER A 130 -7.62 11.29 4.22
C SER A 130 -8.97 11.40 3.51
N GLN A 131 -8.99 11.91 2.28
CA GLN A 131 -10.22 12.03 1.49
C GLN A 131 -10.77 10.66 1.08
N ALA A 132 -9.92 9.76 0.59
CA ALA A 132 -10.34 8.41 0.23
C ALA A 132 -10.94 7.66 1.43
N VAL A 133 -10.31 7.75 2.60
CA VAL A 133 -10.84 7.17 3.84
C VAL A 133 -12.18 7.81 4.22
N LEU A 134 -12.31 9.14 4.14
CA LEU A 134 -13.55 9.87 4.47
C LEU A 134 -14.68 9.53 3.50
N ARG A 135 -14.40 9.20 2.25
CA ARG A 135 -15.37 8.67 1.26
C ARG A 135 -15.68 7.18 1.45
N ASN A 136 -15.16 6.56 2.50
CA ASN A 136 -15.33 5.14 2.80
C ASN A 136 -14.65 4.18 1.79
N GLU A 137 -13.64 4.64 1.07
CA GLU A 137 -12.86 3.85 0.13
C GLU A 137 -11.84 2.95 0.88
N THR A 138 -11.46 1.84 0.25
CA THR A 138 -10.37 0.98 0.76
C THR A 138 -9.03 1.52 0.29
N VAL A 139 -8.12 1.81 1.22
CA VAL A 139 -6.82 2.39 0.93
C VAL A 139 -5.70 1.44 1.38
N PHE A 140 -4.77 1.14 0.46
CA PHE A 140 -3.54 0.40 0.76
C PHE A 140 -2.36 1.37 0.70
N ILE A 141 -1.62 1.49 1.80
CA ILE A 141 -0.43 2.34 1.91
C ILE A 141 0.80 1.44 2.02
N ILE A 142 1.68 1.51 1.02
CA ILE A 142 2.98 0.83 1.05
C ILE A 142 4.05 1.89 1.28
N ASP A 143 4.54 1.96 2.51
CA ASP A 143 5.55 2.94 2.92
C ASP A 143 6.84 2.26 3.37
N PRO A 144 7.84 2.15 2.47
CA PRO A 144 9.12 1.53 2.81
C PRO A 144 9.97 2.34 3.81
N LYS A 145 9.63 3.61 4.05
CA LYS A 145 10.34 4.47 5.00
C LYS A 145 9.79 4.39 6.43
N GLY A 146 8.52 3.97 6.57
CA GLY A 146 7.85 3.89 7.86
C GLY A 146 7.54 5.26 8.46
N ASP A 147 6.97 6.19 7.67
CA ASP A 147 6.60 7.53 8.13
C ASP A 147 5.46 7.45 9.16
N ALA A 148 5.82 7.74 10.42
CA ALA A 148 4.88 7.68 11.53
C ALA A 148 3.76 8.73 11.40
N ASP A 149 4.06 9.92 10.85
CA ASP A 149 3.07 10.99 10.67
C ASP A 149 1.99 10.59 9.64
N LEU A 150 2.40 9.97 8.52
CA LEU A 150 1.49 9.44 7.51
C LEU A 150 0.57 8.34 8.09
N ARG A 151 1.17 7.40 8.84
CA ARG A 151 0.44 6.33 9.52
C ARG A 151 -0.60 6.87 10.50
N ASP A 152 -0.20 7.82 11.35
CA ASP A 152 -1.05 8.38 12.39
C ASP A 152 -2.19 9.23 11.80
N LYS A 153 -1.98 9.91 10.68
CA LYS A 153 -3.04 10.63 9.96
C LYS A 153 -4.05 9.69 9.34
N ALA A 154 -3.61 8.60 8.72
CA ALA A 154 -4.52 7.57 8.20
C ALA A 154 -5.37 6.97 9.33
N ARG A 155 -4.78 6.70 10.50
CA ARG A 155 -5.50 6.24 11.70
C ARG A 155 -6.56 7.26 12.13
N ARG A 156 -6.17 8.53 12.29
CA ARG A 156 -7.08 9.62 12.69
C ARG A 156 -8.22 9.84 11.70
N ALA A 157 -7.99 9.61 10.40
CA ALA A 157 -9.05 9.68 9.41
C ALA A 157 -10.12 8.60 9.66
N CYS A 158 -9.72 7.36 9.99
CA CYS A 158 -10.64 6.28 10.37
C CYS A 158 -11.36 6.59 11.69
N GLU A 159 -10.66 7.12 12.69
CA GLU A 159 -11.24 7.54 13.97
C GLU A 159 -12.29 8.66 13.79
N ALA A 160 -12.02 9.60 12.88
CA ALA A 160 -12.93 10.69 12.58
C ALA A 160 -14.27 10.24 11.96
N LEU A 161 -14.30 9.03 11.39
CA LEU A 161 -15.53 8.36 10.92
C LEU A 161 -16.20 7.51 12.01
N GLY A 162 -15.62 7.40 13.20
CA GLY A 162 -16.08 6.44 14.23
C GLY A 162 -15.73 4.99 13.87
N GLN A 163 -14.80 4.75 12.95
CA GLN A 163 -14.46 3.44 12.41
C GLN A 163 -12.98 3.10 12.66
N ALA A 164 -12.51 3.29 13.87
CA ALA A 164 -11.10 3.06 14.24
C ALA A 164 -10.60 1.63 13.89
N SER A 165 -11.49 0.63 13.94
CA SER A 165 -11.17 -0.76 13.60
C SER A 165 -10.85 -1.00 12.11
N ARG A 166 -11.17 -0.06 11.23
CA ARG A 166 -10.78 -0.13 9.80
C ARG A 166 -9.29 0.10 9.60
N PHE A 167 -8.65 0.79 10.52
CA PHE A 167 -7.21 1.01 10.42
C PHE A 167 -6.47 -0.25 10.85
N VAL A 168 -5.69 -0.80 9.92
CA VAL A 168 -4.78 -1.92 10.18
C VAL A 168 -3.36 -1.54 9.77
N SER A 169 -2.39 -1.94 10.58
CA SER A 169 -0.98 -1.65 10.32
C SER A 169 -0.16 -2.93 10.36
N PHE A 170 0.77 -3.07 9.43
CA PHE A 170 1.75 -4.14 9.42
C PHE A 170 3.15 -3.54 9.34
N HIS A 171 3.99 -3.82 10.33
CA HIS A 171 5.37 -3.40 10.36
C HIS A 171 6.26 -4.50 10.96
N PRO A 172 7.19 -5.08 10.20
CA PRO A 172 7.98 -6.24 10.66
C PRO A 172 8.80 -5.99 11.93
N ALA A 173 9.29 -4.74 12.11
CA ALA A 173 10.08 -4.37 13.30
C ALA A 173 9.23 -4.16 14.57
N PHE A 174 7.91 -4.00 14.44
CA PHE A 174 6.99 -3.76 15.57
C PHE A 174 5.87 -4.80 15.59
N PRO A 175 6.18 -6.07 15.86
CA PRO A 175 5.22 -7.17 15.76
C PRO A 175 4.08 -7.08 16.78
N GLN A 176 4.26 -6.35 17.90
CA GLN A 176 3.23 -6.17 18.93
C GLN A 176 2.12 -5.20 18.47
N GLU A 177 2.45 -4.25 17.60
CA GLU A 177 1.51 -3.27 17.07
C GLU A 177 0.96 -3.65 15.70
N SER A 178 1.44 -4.76 15.15
CA SER A 178 1.15 -5.19 13.79
C SER A 178 0.13 -6.31 13.74
N ILE A 179 -0.71 -6.28 12.71
CA ILE A 179 -1.52 -7.46 12.38
C ILE A 179 -0.61 -8.60 11.91
N ARG A 180 -1.11 -9.82 12.02
CA ARG A 180 -0.44 -11.01 11.47
C ARG A 180 -0.97 -11.27 10.07
N ILE A 181 -0.07 -11.32 9.11
CA ILE A 181 -0.40 -11.61 7.71
C ILE A 181 0.19 -12.97 7.33
N ASN A 182 -0.65 -13.85 6.79
CA ASN A 182 -0.17 -15.03 6.09
C ASN A 182 -0.21 -14.74 4.57
N PRO A 183 0.92 -14.45 3.92
CA PRO A 183 0.97 -14.09 2.51
C PRO A 183 0.58 -15.23 1.57
N LEU A 184 0.45 -16.45 2.13
CA LEU A 184 0.09 -17.67 1.39
C LEU A 184 -1.37 -18.10 1.64
N ALA A 185 -2.17 -17.31 2.36
CA ALA A 185 -3.52 -17.72 2.77
C ALA A 185 -4.52 -17.80 1.60
N ASN A 186 -4.47 -16.83 0.69
CA ASN A 186 -5.45 -16.70 -0.38
C ASN A 186 -4.84 -17.20 -1.70
N PHE A 187 -5.24 -18.38 -2.12
CA PHE A 187 -4.82 -18.99 -3.38
C PHE A 187 -5.98 -19.78 -3.98
N THR A 188 -5.99 -19.88 -5.30
CA THR A 188 -6.93 -20.73 -6.06
C THR A 188 -6.25 -22.04 -6.44
N ARG A 189 -4.95 -21.98 -6.78
CA ARG A 189 -4.14 -23.13 -7.16
C ARG A 189 -2.91 -23.22 -6.26
N TYR A 190 -2.51 -24.42 -5.89
CA TYR A 190 -1.29 -24.65 -5.09
C TYR A 190 -0.01 -24.11 -5.77
N THR A 191 0.01 -24.07 -7.12
CA THR A 191 1.11 -23.52 -7.90
C THR A 191 1.35 -22.04 -7.62
N GLU A 192 0.28 -21.26 -7.33
CA GLU A 192 0.41 -19.85 -6.98
C GLU A 192 1.22 -19.63 -5.70
N ILE A 193 1.15 -20.58 -4.76
CA ILE A 193 1.91 -20.52 -3.52
C ILE A 193 3.41 -20.67 -3.81
N ALA A 194 3.74 -21.65 -4.66
CA ALA A 194 5.11 -21.89 -5.09
C ALA A 194 5.67 -20.69 -5.86
N ASP A 195 4.88 -20.12 -6.79
CA ASP A 195 5.25 -18.93 -7.57
C ASP A 195 5.54 -17.72 -6.68
N ARG A 196 4.68 -17.45 -5.68
CA ARG A 196 4.88 -16.33 -4.73
C ARG A 196 6.20 -16.44 -3.98
N ILE A 197 6.60 -17.64 -3.58
CA ILE A 197 7.86 -17.86 -2.88
C ILE A 197 9.04 -17.83 -3.86
N ALA A 198 8.92 -18.50 -5.01
CA ALA A 198 9.97 -18.56 -6.00
C ALA A 198 10.32 -17.19 -6.59
N SER A 199 9.34 -16.29 -6.71
CA SER A 199 9.57 -14.92 -7.16
C SER A 199 10.45 -14.09 -6.23
N LEU A 200 10.56 -14.47 -4.95
CA LEU A 200 11.42 -13.83 -3.96
C LEU A 200 12.86 -14.38 -3.96
N LEU A 201 13.10 -15.52 -4.64
CA LEU A 201 14.42 -16.08 -4.71
C LEU A 201 15.28 -15.29 -5.70
N PRO A 202 16.49 -14.87 -5.29
CA PRO A 202 17.41 -14.19 -6.19
C PRO A 202 17.79 -15.13 -7.33
N SER A 203 17.65 -14.67 -8.58
CA SER A 203 18.14 -15.38 -9.74
C SER A 203 19.02 -14.46 -10.57
N GLN A 204 20.16 -14.96 -11.00
CA GLN A 204 21.08 -14.21 -11.87
C GLN A 204 20.68 -14.29 -13.34
N LYS A 205 19.90 -15.31 -13.74
CA LYS A 205 19.40 -15.54 -15.10
C LYS A 205 18.07 -16.29 -15.05
N ASP A 206 17.23 -16.12 -16.05
CA ASP A 206 15.94 -16.80 -16.16
C ASP A 206 16.02 -18.34 -16.23
N SER A 207 17.18 -18.89 -16.58
CA SER A 207 17.47 -20.32 -16.68
C SER A 207 18.31 -20.86 -15.52
N ASP A 208 18.10 -20.37 -14.29
CA ASP A 208 18.83 -20.86 -13.11
C ASP A 208 18.34 -22.27 -12.70
N PRO A 209 19.16 -23.34 -12.83
CA PRO A 209 18.78 -24.70 -12.47
C PRO A 209 18.40 -24.86 -11.00
N PHE A 210 19.03 -24.10 -10.10
CA PHE A 210 18.71 -24.12 -8.67
C PHE A 210 17.34 -23.56 -8.38
N LYS A 211 16.94 -22.49 -9.10
CA LYS A 211 15.61 -21.92 -9.00
C LYS A 211 14.56 -22.89 -9.50
N SER A 212 14.82 -23.56 -10.63
CA SER A 212 13.90 -24.55 -11.19
C SER A 212 13.73 -25.75 -10.28
N PHE A 213 14.82 -26.27 -9.69
CA PHE A 213 14.77 -27.36 -8.72
C PHE A 213 14.04 -26.93 -7.46
N GLY A 214 14.37 -25.76 -6.91
CA GLY A 214 13.72 -25.19 -5.73
C GLY A 214 12.20 -24.97 -5.95
N PHE A 215 11.84 -24.51 -7.12
CA PHE A 215 10.43 -24.39 -7.54
C PHE A 215 9.71 -25.74 -7.59
N GLY A 216 10.34 -26.76 -8.18
CA GLY A 216 9.80 -28.11 -8.22
C GLY A 216 9.56 -28.70 -6.83
N ALA A 217 10.52 -28.56 -5.92
CA ALA A 217 10.40 -29.00 -4.54
C ALA A 217 9.30 -28.25 -3.77
N LEU A 218 9.25 -26.92 -3.93
CA LEU A 218 8.18 -26.07 -3.36
C LEU A 218 6.81 -26.52 -3.86
N ASN A 219 6.67 -26.75 -5.14
CA ASN A 219 5.42 -27.15 -5.77
C ASN A 219 4.91 -28.49 -5.22
N ALA A 220 5.80 -29.48 -5.07
CA ALA A 220 5.47 -30.78 -4.49
C ALA A 220 4.99 -30.64 -3.03
N VAL A 221 5.71 -29.85 -2.21
CA VAL A 221 5.30 -29.62 -0.81
C VAL A 221 3.99 -28.85 -0.72
N CYS A 222 3.80 -27.81 -1.53
CA CYS A 222 2.54 -27.04 -1.57
C CYS A 222 1.36 -27.92 -1.95
N TYR A 223 1.53 -28.79 -2.95
CA TYR A 223 0.51 -29.77 -3.35
C TYR A 223 0.17 -30.73 -2.20
N ALA A 224 1.18 -31.33 -1.57
CA ALA A 224 0.99 -32.23 -0.44
C ALA A 224 0.27 -31.58 0.75
N VAL A 225 0.68 -30.34 1.13
CA VAL A 225 0.05 -29.57 2.21
C VAL A 225 -1.42 -29.28 1.89
N THR A 226 -1.73 -28.96 0.62
CA THR A 226 -3.09 -28.68 0.17
C THR A 226 -3.95 -29.92 0.15
N LEU A 227 -3.42 -31.07 -0.29
CA LEU A 227 -4.10 -32.35 -0.24
C LEU A 227 -4.48 -32.76 1.18
N CYS A 228 -3.61 -32.46 2.16
CA CYS A 228 -3.91 -32.69 3.59
C CYS A 228 -4.89 -31.66 4.16
N ASN A 229 -5.51 -30.81 3.34
CA ASN A 229 -6.42 -29.73 3.76
C ASN A 229 -5.82 -28.81 4.83
N ARG A 230 -4.51 -28.60 4.77
CA ARG A 230 -3.77 -27.72 5.67
C ARG A 230 -3.55 -26.36 5.04
N GLN A 231 -3.67 -25.32 5.86
CA GLN A 231 -3.35 -23.95 5.42
C GLN A 231 -1.84 -23.80 5.25
N PRO A 232 -1.34 -23.49 4.02
CA PRO A 232 0.08 -23.26 3.80
C PRO A 232 0.55 -21.99 4.54
N THR A 233 1.70 -22.11 5.20
CA THR A 233 2.40 -21.01 5.85
C THR A 233 3.88 -21.11 5.55
N ILE A 234 4.61 -19.98 5.55
CA ILE A 234 6.07 -19.99 5.35
C ILE A 234 6.77 -20.90 6.36
N ARG A 235 6.24 -20.96 7.59
CA ARG A 235 6.81 -21.80 8.66
C ARG A 235 6.69 -23.30 8.35
N ASN A 236 5.49 -23.78 7.95
CA ASN A 236 5.32 -25.21 7.68
C ASN A 236 5.99 -25.60 6.36
N LEU A 237 5.98 -24.75 5.32
CA LEU A 237 6.74 -25.02 4.10
C LEU A 237 8.24 -25.12 4.39
N LYS A 238 8.80 -24.19 5.15
CA LYS A 238 10.20 -24.26 5.61
C LYS A 238 10.47 -25.57 6.35
N HIS A 239 9.59 -25.99 7.26
CA HIS A 239 9.75 -27.23 8.03
C HIS A 239 9.85 -28.45 7.12
N TYR A 240 9.03 -28.55 6.10
CA TYR A 240 9.05 -29.68 5.16
C TYR A 240 10.21 -29.64 4.17
N LEU A 241 10.67 -28.45 3.78
CA LEU A 241 11.77 -28.28 2.81
C LEU A 241 13.16 -28.33 3.45
N SER A 242 13.30 -27.91 4.70
CA SER A 242 14.60 -27.83 5.40
C SER A 242 14.99 -29.13 6.11
N GLY A 243 14.23 -30.19 5.93
CA GLY A 243 14.48 -31.46 6.60
C GLY A 243 15.82 -32.08 6.22
N THR A 244 16.81 -31.91 7.08
CA THR A 244 18.01 -32.73 7.10
C THR A 244 17.62 -34.12 7.61
N GLY A 245 17.45 -35.05 6.67
CA GLY A 245 16.97 -36.39 6.96
C GLY A 245 15.43 -36.52 6.76
N ASN A 246 14.97 -37.73 6.60
CA ASN A 246 13.60 -38.12 6.23
C ASN A 246 12.46 -37.66 7.20
N GLY A 247 12.80 -36.84 8.22
CA GLY A 247 11.95 -36.64 9.38
C GLY A 247 10.62 -35.90 9.17
N ALA A 248 10.56 -34.92 8.28
CA ALA A 248 9.36 -34.09 8.13
C ALA A 248 8.64 -34.30 6.78
N PHE A 249 9.38 -34.59 5.71
CA PHE A 249 8.81 -34.73 4.37
C PHE A 249 8.11 -36.07 4.15
N ALA A 250 8.70 -37.18 4.62
CA ALA A 250 8.10 -38.51 4.44
C ALA A 250 6.71 -38.66 5.10
N PRO A 251 6.49 -38.22 6.35
CA PRO A 251 5.16 -38.22 6.94
C PRO A 251 4.15 -37.38 6.16
N LEU A 252 4.54 -36.23 5.64
CA LEU A 252 3.68 -35.38 4.81
C LEU A 252 3.27 -36.10 3.52
N VAL A 253 4.21 -36.76 2.85
CA VAL A 253 3.93 -37.53 1.62
C VAL A 253 2.95 -38.67 1.90
N VAL A 254 3.15 -39.40 2.99
CA VAL A 254 2.24 -40.51 3.39
C VAL A 254 0.84 -39.98 3.69
N GLU A 255 0.73 -38.89 4.43
CA GLU A 255 -0.54 -38.26 4.73
C GLU A 255 -1.25 -37.76 3.48
N ALA A 256 -0.54 -37.06 2.59
CA ALA A 256 -1.07 -36.54 1.34
C ALA A 256 -1.55 -37.66 0.40
N LEU A 257 -0.76 -38.71 0.25
CA LEU A 257 -1.15 -39.87 -0.55
C LEU A 257 -2.35 -40.62 0.07
N THR A 258 -2.36 -40.77 1.37
CA THR A 258 -3.49 -41.39 2.08
C THR A 258 -4.79 -40.63 1.85
N GLU A 259 -4.72 -39.29 1.93
CA GLU A 259 -5.87 -38.44 1.68
C GLU A 259 -6.29 -38.45 0.20
N PHE A 260 -5.35 -38.42 -0.74
CA PHE A 260 -5.60 -38.54 -2.16
C PHE A 260 -6.35 -39.84 -2.51
N PHE A 261 -5.85 -40.98 -2.03
CA PHE A 261 -6.49 -42.29 -2.32
C PHE A 261 -7.79 -42.46 -1.57
N ARG A 262 -7.93 -41.91 -0.37
CA ARG A 262 -9.21 -41.94 0.35
C ARG A 262 -10.33 -41.26 -0.43
N GLN A 263 -10.01 -40.18 -1.14
CA GLN A 263 -10.99 -39.44 -1.90
C GLN A 263 -11.30 -40.05 -3.28
N ARG A 264 -10.30 -40.65 -3.95
CA ARG A 264 -10.40 -41.10 -5.35
C ARG A 264 -10.50 -42.60 -5.56
N ALA A 265 -9.93 -43.38 -4.68
CA ALA A 265 -9.86 -44.85 -4.77
C ALA A 265 -9.86 -45.51 -3.40
N PRO A 266 -10.96 -45.42 -2.64
CA PRO A 266 -11.03 -45.95 -1.26
C PRO A 266 -10.80 -47.47 -1.20
N GLU A 267 -11.02 -48.21 -2.30
CA GLU A 267 -10.83 -49.66 -2.42
C GLU A 267 -9.36 -50.08 -2.26
N VAL A 268 -8.40 -49.20 -2.63
CA VAL A 268 -6.96 -49.54 -2.54
C VAL A 268 -6.34 -49.12 -1.21
N MET A 269 -7.10 -48.60 -0.26
CA MET A 269 -6.58 -48.04 1.02
C MET A 269 -5.78 -49.05 1.87
N VAL A 270 -6.08 -50.34 1.75
CA VAL A 270 -5.32 -51.39 2.46
C VAL A 270 -3.88 -51.45 1.91
N GLU A 271 -3.75 -51.42 0.61
CA GLU A 271 -2.46 -51.45 -0.08
C GLU A 271 -1.68 -50.12 0.16
N VAL A 272 -2.39 -48.98 0.09
CA VAL A 272 -1.81 -47.66 0.40
C VAL A 272 -1.19 -47.65 1.78
N LYS A 273 -1.90 -48.13 2.81
CA LYS A 273 -1.39 -48.18 4.19
C LYS A 273 -0.17 -49.13 4.32
N ARG A 274 -0.20 -50.26 3.61
CA ARG A 274 0.92 -51.21 3.59
C ARG A 274 2.18 -50.59 2.97
N LEU A 275 2.04 -49.94 1.82
CA LEU A 275 3.13 -49.27 1.13
C LEU A 275 3.61 -48.02 1.86
N ALA A 276 2.70 -47.27 2.47
CA ALA A 276 3.03 -46.13 3.33
C ALA A 276 3.90 -46.55 4.54
N GLY A 277 3.57 -47.65 5.19
CA GLY A 277 4.42 -48.19 6.24
C GLY A 277 5.84 -48.52 5.78
N LYS A 278 5.99 -49.23 4.67
CA LYS A 278 7.30 -49.52 4.06
C LYS A 278 8.05 -48.27 3.67
N PHE A 279 7.35 -47.27 3.11
CA PHE A 279 7.97 -45.99 2.74
C PHE A 279 8.45 -45.19 3.95
N MET A 280 7.76 -45.27 5.07
CA MET A 280 8.20 -44.66 6.32
C MET A 280 9.49 -45.30 6.86
N ASP A 281 9.65 -46.63 6.69
CA ASP A 281 10.84 -47.36 7.15
C ASP A 281 12.05 -47.04 6.23
N ASP A 282 11.88 -47.01 4.91
CA ASP A 282 12.92 -46.72 3.94
C ASP A 282 12.35 -45.98 2.69
N PRO A 283 12.31 -44.64 2.73
CA PRO A 283 11.75 -43.85 1.63
C PRO A 283 12.46 -43.99 0.30
N GLU A 284 13.78 -44.18 0.28
CA GLU A 284 14.54 -44.30 -0.97
C GLU A 284 14.21 -45.59 -1.70
N LYS A 285 14.11 -46.69 -0.96
CA LYS A 285 13.82 -48.01 -1.51
C LYS A 285 12.40 -48.15 -1.98
N HIS A 286 11.43 -47.64 -1.24
CA HIS A 286 10.01 -47.90 -1.47
C HIS A 286 9.25 -46.77 -2.19
N SER A 287 9.91 -45.66 -2.52
CA SER A 287 9.31 -44.54 -3.29
C SER A 287 8.71 -45.00 -4.64
N ARG A 288 9.42 -45.91 -5.35
CA ARG A 288 8.98 -46.41 -6.67
C ARG A 288 7.69 -47.22 -6.61
N GLU A 289 7.41 -47.94 -5.54
CA GLU A 289 6.18 -48.72 -5.37
C GLU A 289 4.98 -47.79 -5.17
N LEU A 290 5.13 -46.74 -4.36
CA LEU A 290 4.10 -45.73 -4.18
C LEU A 290 3.83 -44.92 -5.45
N ILE A 291 4.87 -44.56 -6.20
CA ILE A 291 4.76 -43.84 -7.46
C ILE A 291 3.99 -44.72 -8.48
N LYS A 292 4.29 -46.03 -8.59
CA LYS A 292 3.58 -46.93 -9.48
C LYS A 292 2.10 -47.02 -9.12
N LEU A 293 1.76 -47.12 -7.83
CA LEU A 293 0.36 -47.14 -7.40
C LEU A 293 -0.36 -45.82 -7.75
N TYR A 294 0.31 -44.70 -7.53
CA TYR A 294 -0.23 -43.38 -7.88
C TYR A 294 -0.53 -43.27 -9.39
N HIS A 295 0.41 -43.66 -10.24
CA HIS A 295 0.25 -43.62 -11.71
C HIS A 295 -0.77 -44.61 -12.23
N SER A 296 -0.95 -45.78 -11.59
CA SER A 296 -1.93 -46.76 -12.01
C SER A 296 -3.39 -46.28 -11.89
N LEU A 297 -3.61 -45.28 -11.02
CA LEU A 297 -4.94 -44.69 -10.82
C LEU A 297 -5.08 -43.30 -11.50
N GLY A 298 -3.98 -42.61 -11.71
CA GLY A 298 -3.98 -41.31 -12.39
C GLY A 298 -4.16 -41.40 -13.90
N SER A 299 -3.97 -42.58 -14.49
CA SER A 299 -4.28 -42.84 -15.91
C SER A 299 -5.77 -43.11 -16.19
N ALA A 300 -6.59 -43.29 -15.17
CA ALA A 300 -8.03 -43.45 -15.29
C ALA A 300 -8.83 -42.15 -15.38
N ASP A 301 -8.20 -41.00 -15.02
CA ASP A 301 -8.84 -39.67 -15.04
C ASP A 301 -8.48 -38.82 -16.28
N SER A 302 -7.87 -39.40 -17.31
CA SER A 302 -7.47 -38.69 -18.53
C SER A 302 -8.41 -38.94 -19.75
N ASP A 303 -9.65 -39.38 -19.53
CA ASP A 303 -10.72 -39.39 -20.53
C ASP A 303 -11.80 -38.34 -20.25
#